data_c5156ce4934d01492b0c25e42c444c28
#
_entry.id   c5156ce4934d01492b0c25e42c444c28
#
_cell.length_a   1.000
_cell.length_b   1.000
_cell.length_c   1.000
_cell.angle_alpha   90.00
_cell.angle_beta   90.00
_cell.angle_gamma   90.00
#
_symmetry.space_group_name_H-M   'P 1'
#
loop_
_entity.id
_entity.type
_entity.pdbx_description
1 polymer ?
#
loop_
_entity_poly.entity_id
_entity_poly.type
_entity_poly.pdbx_seq_one_letter_code
_entity_poly.pdbx_strand_id
1 'polypeptide(L)'
;NIIVCDKIFDQVLRQLEIEGGYFANAEEREKLKKVMWDEEGHRLPDTVAIAPQQLAKAAGFEIPADCKFIYVLGNGIGKEHFFSSEKLTTLLAVHKYEGEFENALDMMRGIYEVGGKGHSCGIYSFNDDHIHRLAMAAPVSRIMVRQPQSKANAGSATNGMPMTSSLGCGTWGGNIVSENI
;
A
#
# COMPACT_ATOMS: atom_id res chain seq x y z
N ASN A 1 0.41 -0.83 -0.72
CA ASN A 1 -0.33 -1.81 -1.54
C ASN A 1 -1.75 -1.35 -1.79
N ILE A 2 -2.29 -1.62 -2.98
CA ILE A 2 -3.72 -1.56 -3.26
C ILE A 2 -4.18 -2.89 -3.85
N ILE A 3 -5.42 -3.28 -3.53
CA ILE A 3 -6.08 -4.47 -4.06
C ILE A 3 -7.30 -3.99 -4.84
N VAL A 4 -7.36 -4.30 -6.11
CA VAL A 4 -8.34 -3.76 -7.05
C VAL A 4 -9.16 -4.88 -7.67
N CYS A 5 -10.49 -4.68 -7.70
CA CYS A 5 -11.40 -5.59 -8.40
C CYS A 5 -11.08 -5.63 -9.90
N ASP A 6 -11.10 -6.82 -10.48
CA ASP A 6 -10.86 -7.06 -11.92
C ASP A 6 -11.75 -6.19 -12.83
N LYS A 7 -13.01 -5.99 -12.44
CA LYS A 7 -14.00 -5.23 -13.22
C LYS A 7 -13.63 -3.76 -13.45
N ILE A 8 -12.80 -3.19 -12.58
CA ILE A 8 -12.35 -1.78 -12.67
C ILE A 8 -10.84 -1.65 -12.77
N PHE A 9 -10.12 -2.76 -12.88
CA PHE A 9 -8.67 -2.80 -12.79
C PHE A 9 -8.00 -1.86 -13.80
N ASP A 10 -8.35 -1.99 -15.08
CA ASP A 10 -7.77 -1.16 -16.14
C ASP A 10 -8.15 0.33 -16.01
N GLN A 11 -9.33 0.62 -15.45
CA GLN A 11 -9.73 2.00 -15.17
C GLN A 11 -8.86 2.60 -14.06
N VAL A 12 -8.57 1.82 -13.02
CA VAL A 12 -7.69 2.25 -11.92
C VAL A 12 -6.29 2.49 -12.43
N LEU A 13 -5.73 1.60 -13.27
CA LEU A 13 -4.39 1.79 -13.83
C LEU A 13 -4.29 3.08 -14.65
N ARG A 14 -5.26 3.33 -15.54
CA ARG A 14 -5.33 4.59 -16.30
C ARG A 14 -5.42 5.82 -15.39
N GLN A 15 -6.20 5.72 -14.30
CA GLN A 15 -6.30 6.82 -13.37
C GLN A 15 -4.99 7.07 -12.61
N LEU A 16 -4.26 6.01 -12.24
CA LEU A 16 -2.93 6.15 -11.62
C LEU A 16 -1.96 6.89 -12.54
N GLU A 17 -1.97 6.61 -13.84
CA GLU A 17 -1.14 7.33 -14.83
C GLU A 17 -1.55 8.81 -14.94
N ILE A 18 -2.85 9.10 -15.03
CA ILE A 18 -3.38 10.47 -15.06
C ILE A 18 -2.95 11.26 -13.82
N GLU A 19 -2.92 10.61 -12.67
CA GLU A 19 -2.50 11.23 -11.40
C GLU A 19 -0.98 11.37 -11.24
N GLY A 20 -0.19 11.01 -12.27
CA GLY A 20 1.26 11.13 -12.30
C GLY A 20 2.00 9.89 -11.83
N GLY A 21 1.37 8.73 -11.89
CA GLY A 21 2.01 7.44 -11.67
C GLY A 21 2.79 6.97 -12.89
N TYR A 22 3.97 6.43 -12.67
CA TYR A 22 4.78 5.75 -13.70
C TYR A 22 4.67 4.23 -13.54
N PHE A 23 4.23 3.55 -14.59
CA PHE A 23 4.22 2.09 -14.62
C PHE A 23 5.61 1.53 -14.86
N ALA A 24 6.19 0.89 -13.87
CA ALA A 24 7.45 0.17 -14.05
C ALA A 24 7.17 -1.22 -14.63
N ASN A 25 7.72 -1.48 -15.81
CA ASN A 25 7.62 -2.76 -16.51
C ASN A 25 8.35 -3.88 -15.76
N ALA A 26 8.33 -5.11 -16.29
CA ALA A 26 8.91 -6.26 -15.63
C ALA A 26 10.42 -6.14 -15.40
N GLU A 27 11.17 -5.56 -16.35
CA GLU A 27 12.62 -5.35 -16.23
C GLU A 27 12.92 -4.27 -15.16
N GLU A 28 12.23 -3.15 -15.22
CA GLU A 28 12.37 -2.05 -14.25
C GLU A 28 11.97 -2.50 -12.83
N ARG A 29 10.92 -3.31 -12.73
CA ARG A 29 10.51 -3.93 -11.47
C ARG A 29 11.62 -4.78 -10.85
N GLU A 30 12.31 -5.60 -11.63
CA GLU A 30 13.45 -6.39 -11.12
C GLU A 30 14.64 -5.49 -10.72
N LYS A 31 14.87 -4.39 -11.42
CA LYS A 31 15.88 -3.38 -11.03
C LYS A 31 15.48 -2.71 -9.70
N LEU A 32 14.22 -2.32 -9.54
CA LEU A 32 13.68 -1.77 -8.28
C LEU A 32 13.85 -2.75 -7.12
N LYS A 33 13.54 -4.04 -7.35
CA LYS A 33 13.70 -5.08 -6.33
C LYS A 33 15.13 -5.11 -5.78
N LYS A 34 16.13 -5.09 -6.65
CA LYS A 34 17.55 -5.19 -6.28
C LYS A 34 18.08 -4.01 -5.46
N VAL A 35 17.52 -2.82 -5.64
CA VAL A 35 17.95 -1.62 -4.90
C VAL A 35 17.13 -1.36 -3.64
N MET A 36 15.98 -2.01 -3.53
CA MET A 36 15.06 -1.80 -2.40
C MET A 36 15.17 -2.85 -1.31
N TRP A 37 15.62 -4.05 -1.63
CA TRP A 37 15.75 -5.17 -0.68
C TRP A 37 17.07 -5.92 -0.88
N ASP A 38 17.57 -6.48 0.20
CA ASP A 38 18.66 -7.45 0.15
C ASP A 38 18.14 -8.85 -0.28
N GLU A 39 19.02 -9.84 -0.32
CA GLU A 39 18.67 -11.21 -0.72
C GLU A 39 17.72 -11.89 0.27
N GLU A 40 17.76 -11.50 1.54
CA GLU A 40 16.89 -11.99 2.61
C GLU A 40 15.53 -11.28 2.66
N GLY A 41 15.34 -10.22 1.86
CA GLY A 41 14.10 -9.43 1.78
C GLY A 41 14.00 -8.29 2.80
N HIS A 42 15.09 -7.91 3.45
CA HIS A 42 15.10 -6.74 4.32
C HIS A 42 15.17 -5.46 3.49
N ARG A 43 14.42 -4.43 3.93
CA ARG A 43 14.41 -3.13 3.26
C ARG A 43 15.76 -2.43 3.40
N LEU A 44 16.35 -2.03 2.27
CA LEU A 44 17.58 -1.23 2.23
C LEU A 44 17.24 0.25 2.53
N PRO A 45 17.95 0.87 3.49
CA PRO A 45 17.62 2.22 3.97
C PRO A 45 17.77 3.31 2.91
N ASP A 46 18.67 3.17 1.97
CA ASP A 46 19.02 4.18 0.95
C ASP A 46 17.84 4.51 0.01
N THR A 47 16.83 3.65 -0.03
CA THR A 47 15.63 3.85 -0.86
C THR A 47 14.37 4.12 -0.04
N VAL A 48 14.50 4.43 1.24
CA VAL A 48 13.41 4.82 2.12
C VAL A 48 13.16 6.32 2.03
N ALA A 49 11.88 6.71 1.91
CA ALA A 49 11.41 8.10 1.90
C ALA A 49 12.04 9.01 0.83
N ILE A 50 12.43 8.43 -0.32
CA ILE A 50 12.99 9.20 -1.44
C ILE A 50 11.95 9.48 -2.53
N ALA A 51 12.22 10.49 -3.36
CA ALA A 51 11.38 10.83 -4.49
C ALA A 51 11.43 9.74 -5.58
N PRO A 52 10.37 9.60 -6.43
CA PRO A 52 10.34 8.55 -7.45
C PRO A 52 11.48 8.66 -8.46
N GLN A 53 11.93 9.88 -8.81
CA GLN A 53 13.07 10.10 -9.71
C GLN A 53 14.39 9.60 -9.10
N GLN A 54 14.57 9.78 -7.80
CA GLN A 54 15.73 9.26 -7.09
C GLN A 54 15.70 7.73 -7.02
N LEU A 55 14.53 7.15 -6.78
CA LEU A 55 14.35 5.71 -6.75
C LEU A 55 14.61 5.07 -8.13
N ALA A 56 14.07 5.66 -9.21
CA ALA A 56 14.31 5.20 -10.57
C ALA A 56 15.80 5.29 -10.94
N LYS A 57 16.44 6.41 -10.62
CA LYS A 57 17.89 6.60 -10.85
C LYS A 57 18.74 5.57 -10.09
N ALA A 58 18.41 5.31 -8.83
CA ALA A 58 19.09 4.27 -8.05
C ALA A 58 18.93 2.88 -8.70
N ALA A 59 17.77 2.61 -9.29
CA ALA A 59 17.48 1.37 -10.02
C ALA A 59 18.02 1.33 -11.45
N GLY A 60 18.66 2.42 -11.94
CA GLY A 60 19.29 2.49 -13.26
C GLY A 60 18.31 2.66 -14.43
N PHE A 61 17.24 3.41 -14.23
CA PHE A 61 16.34 3.87 -15.29
C PHE A 61 15.82 5.30 -15.03
N GLU A 62 15.21 5.89 -16.05
CA GLU A 62 14.71 7.26 -15.98
C GLU A 62 13.18 7.29 -16.09
N ILE A 63 12.57 8.25 -15.43
CA ILE A 63 11.12 8.51 -15.46
C ILE A 63 10.87 10.02 -15.66
N PRO A 64 9.67 10.42 -16.09
CA PRO A 64 9.31 11.83 -16.24
C PRO A 64 9.59 12.65 -14.97
N ALA A 65 10.05 13.89 -15.15
CA ALA A 65 10.41 14.76 -14.03
C ALA A 65 9.22 15.14 -13.15
N ASP A 66 8.01 15.13 -13.70
CA ASP A 66 6.74 15.41 -13.02
C ASP A 66 6.07 14.18 -12.43
N CYS A 67 6.68 13.00 -12.56
CA CYS A 67 6.19 11.75 -11.97
C CYS A 67 6.10 11.89 -10.44
N LYS A 68 4.97 11.51 -9.88
CA LYS A 68 4.70 11.62 -8.43
C LYS A 68 4.96 10.32 -7.67
N PHE A 69 4.81 9.18 -8.32
CA PHE A 69 5.06 7.85 -7.74
C PHE A 69 5.27 6.81 -8.84
N ILE A 70 5.98 5.74 -8.50
CA ILE A 70 6.13 4.57 -9.37
C ILE A 70 5.09 3.53 -8.93
N TYR A 71 4.55 2.75 -9.86
CA TYR A 71 3.75 1.59 -9.50
C TYR A 71 4.17 0.33 -10.28
N VAL A 72 3.98 -0.80 -9.63
CA VAL A 72 4.25 -2.14 -10.19
C VAL A 72 3.00 -3.00 -10.05
N LEU A 73 2.81 -3.94 -10.96
CA LEU A 73 1.80 -4.98 -10.76
C LEU A 73 2.34 -6.04 -9.78
N GLY A 74 1.53 -6.39 -8.79
CA GLY A 74 1.82 -7.47 -7.87
C GLY A 74 1.80 -8.83 -8.60
N ASN A 75 2.81 -9.65 -8.36
CA ASN A 75 2.94 -11.00 -8.93
C ASN A 75 2.74 -12.10 -7.89
N GLY A 76 2.18 -11.76 -6.75
CA GLY A 76 1.94 -12.65 -5.64
C GLY A 76 1.99 -11.92 -4.31
N ILE A 77 1.63 -12.63 -3.26
CA ILE A 77 1.65 -12.17 -1.86
C ILE A 77 2.35 -13.24 -1.05
N GLY A 78 3.32 -12.84 -0.23
CA GLY A 78 4.12 -13.74 0.57
C GLY A 78 5.51 -13.17 0.80
N LYS A 79 6.31 -13.81 1.62
CA LYS A 79 7.68 -13.37 1.94
C LYS A 79 8.59 -13.39 0.72
N GLU A 80 8.34 -14.28 -0.23
CA GLU A 80 9.06 -14.39 -1.51
C GLU A 80 8.67 -13.29 -2.51
N HIS A 81 7.53 -12.62 -2.28
CA HIS A 81 7.01 -11.54 -3.11
C HIS A 81 7.26 -10.19 -2.45
N PHE A 82 8.47 -9.69 -2.49
CA PHE A 82 8.94 -8.51 -1.75
C PHE A 82 8.05 -7.27 -1.95
N PHE A 83 7.46 -7.10 -3.13
CA PHE A 83 6.53 -5.99 -3.39
C PHE A 83 5.20 -6.10 -2.63
N SER A 84 4.89 -7.23 -2.00
CA SER A 84 3.75 -7.35 -1.09
C SER A 84 4.02 -6.75 0.29
N SER A 85 5.29 -6.57 0.65
CA SER A 85 5.70 -5.96 1.91
C SER A 85 5.50 -4.43 1.95
N GLU A 86 5.82 -3.81 3.07
CA GLU A 86 5.86 -2.35 3.21
C GLU A 86 7.06 -1.79 2.45
N LYS A 87 6.85 -0.72 1.67
CA LYS A 87 7.90 -0.15 0.81
C LYS A 87 8.57 1.10 1.37
N LEU A 88 7.89 1.84 2.24
CA LEU A 88 8.37 3.07 2.89
C LEU A 88 8.95 4.10 1.90
N THR A 89 8.43 4.14 0.69
CA THR A 89 8.88 5.05 -0.37
C THR A 89 7.75 5.32 -1.37
N THR A 90 8.03 6.12 -2.39
CA THR A 90 7.09 6.52 -3.45
C THR A 90 6.84 5.41 -4.49
N LEU A 91 6.64 4.18 -4.02
CA LEU A 91 6.31 3.01 -4.85
C LEU A 91 5.05 2.32 -4.36
N LEU A 92 4.14 2.04 -5.29
CA LEU A 92 2.86 1.37 -5.06
C LEU A 92 2.86 -0.01 -5.72
N ALA A 93 2.49 -1.06 -5.00
CA ALA A 93 2.17 -2.34 -5.61
C ALA A 93 0.65 -2.46 -5.79
N VAL A 94 0.23 -2.80 -7.00
CA VAL A 94 -1.16 -2.94 -7.42
C VAL A 94 -1.46 -4.42 -7.63
N HIS A 95 -2.37 -4.95 -6.82
CA HIS A 95 -2.82 -6.34 -6.90
C HIS A 95 -4.23 -6.39 -7.46
N LYS A 96 -4.49 -7.33 -8.35
CA LYS A 96 -5.83 -7.58 -8.89
C LYS A 96 -6.47 -8.76 -8.16
N TYR A 97 -7.73 -8.64 -7.77
CA TYR A 97 -8.53 -9.79 -7.36
C TYR A 97 -9.68 -10.02 -8.33
N GLU A 98 -10.08 -11.27 -8.46
CA GLU A 98 -11.19 -11.72 -9.28
C GLU A 98 -12.26 -12.38 -8.40
N GLY A 99 -13.50 -12.39 -8.87
CA GLY A 99 -14.60 -13.04 -8.19
C GLY A 99 -15.13 -12.27 -6.98
N GLU A 100 -15.35 -12.98 -5.88
CA GLU A 100 -16.00 -12.44 -4.69
C GLU A 100 -15.07 -11.56 -3.84
N PHE A 101 -15.69 -10.65 -3.08
CA PHE A 101 -14.94 -9.73 -2.19
C PHE A 101 -14.10 -10.46 -1.14
N GLU A 102 -14.45 -11.71 -0.77
CA GLU A 102 -13.63 -12.52 0.14
C GLU A 102 -12.21 -12.72 -0.40
N ASN A 103 -12.04 -12.85 -1.71
CA ASN A 103 -10.71 -12.96 -2.32
C ASN A 103 -9.84 -11.72 -2.06
N ALA A 104 -10.45 -10.52 -2.03
CA ALA A 104 -9.75 -9.31 -1.62
C ALA A 104 -9.37 -9.32 -0.13
N LEU A 105 -10.23 -9.85 0.73
CA LEU A 105 -9.95 -9.99 2.16
C LEU A 105 -8.82 -11.00 2.42
N ASP A 106 -8.78 -12.10 1.68
CA ASP A 106 -7.69 -13.09 1.77
C ASP A 106 -6.36 -12.51 1.32
N MET A 107 -6.35 -11.75 0.22
CA MET A 107 -5.16 -11.02 -0.22
C MET A 107 -4.71 -9.99 0.82
N MET A 108 -5.63 -9.26 1.43
CA MET A 108 -5.35 -8.31 2.51
C MET A 108 -4.70 -9.04 3.70
N ARG A 109 -5.28 -10.15 4.16
CA ARG A 109 -4.71 -10.95 5.26
C ARG A 109 -3.27 -11.37 4.94
N GLY A 110 -3.04 -11.89 3.74
CA GLY A 110 -1.70 -12.26 3.28
C GLY A 110 -0.71 -11.10 3.28
N ILE A 111 -1.11 -9.91 2.85
CA ILE A 111 -0.27 -8.71 2.90
C ILE A 111 0.09 -8.33 4.35
N TYR A 112 -0.86 -8.43 5.28
CA TYR A 112 -0.59 -8.14 6.70
C TYR A 112 0.31 -9.19 7.38
N GLU A 113 0.29 -10.44 6.94
CA GLU A 113 1.24 -11.46 7.45
C GLU A 113 2.69 -11.16 7.02
N VAL A 114 2.89 -10.45 5.91
CA VAL A 114 4.22 -10.06 5.43
C VAL A 114 4.65 -8.69 5.98
N GLY A 115 3.75 -7.70 5.89
CA GLY A 115 4.06 -6.31 6.21
C GLY A 115 3.84 -5.91 7.68
N GLY A 116 3.27 -6.80 8.48
CA GLY A 116 2.90 -6.53 9.87
C GLY A 116 1.47 -6.02 10.04
N LYS A 117 0.92 -6.24 11.23
CA LYS A 117 -0.45 -5.92 11.63
C LYS A 117 -0.49 -4.67 12.50
N GLY A 118 -1.66 -4.02 12.57
CA GLY A 118 -1.97 -3.02 13.59
C GLY A 118 -2.09 -1.59 13.12
N HIS A 119 -1.52 -1.19 11.99
CA HIS A 119 -1.52 0.21 11.59
C HIS A 119 -2.90 0.64 11.02
N SER A 120 -3.12 0.52 9.76
CA SER A 120 -4.31 1.05 9.10
C SER A 120 -4.59 0.40 7.74
N CYS A 121 -5.85 0.46 7.32
CA CYS A 121 -6.24 0.19 5.94
C CYS A 121 -7.28 1.20 5.44
N GLY A 122 -7.59 1.15 4.16
CA GLY A 122 -8.64 1.96 3.55
C GLY A 122 -9.49 1.13 2.60
N ILE A 123 -10.72 1.57 2.41
CA ILE A 123 -11.64 1.00 1.43
C ILE A 123 -12.35 2.10 0.64
N TYR A 124 -12.39 1.92 -0.67
CA TYR A 124 -13.17 2.73 -1.60
C TYR A 124 -14.31 1.87 -2.15
N SER A 125 -15.37 1.79 -1.41
CA SER A 125 -16.60 1.06 -1.76
C SER A 125 -17.83 1.83 -1.30
N PHE A 126 -18.93 1.68 -2.02
CA PHE A 126 -20.28 2.14 -1.62
C PHE A 126 -21.17 0.96 -1.18
N ASN A 127 -20.61 -0.25 -1.13
CA ASN A 127 -21.28 -1.43 -0.60
C ASN A 127 -20.99 -1.55 0.90
N ASP A 128 -22.01 -1.33 1.72
CA ASP A 128 -21.89 -1.35 3.18
C ASP A 128 -21.50 -2.74 3.71
N ASP A 129 -21.92 -3.83 3.05
CA ASP A 129 -21.47 -5.18 3.39
C ASP A 129 -19.96 -5.34 3.22
N HIS A 130 -19.37 -4.84 2.12
CA HIS A 130 -17.93 -4.86 1.93
C HIS A 130 -17.19 -4.04 3.01
N ILE A 131 -17.74 -2.89 3.37
CA ILE A 131 -17.14 -2.03 4.42
C ILE A 131 -17.19 -2.76 5.76
N HIS A 132 -18.33 -3.33 6.11
CA HIS A 132 -18.51 -4.08 7.35
C HIS A 132 -17.59 -5.31 7.42
N ARG A 133 -17.55 -6.12 6.36
CA ARG A 133 -16.70 -7.31 6.30
C ARG A 133 -15.21 -6.97 6.40
N LEU A 134 -14.77 -5.89 5.74
CA LEU A 134 -13.41 -5.42 5.92
C LEU A 134 -13.14 -5.00 7.37
N ALA A 135 -14.06 -4.25 7.98
CA ALA A 135 -13.92 -3.79 9.36
C ALA A 135 -13.78 -4.95 10.36
N MET A 136 -14.50 -6.04 10.12
CA MET A 136 -14.43 -7.24 10.96
C MET A 136 -13.18 -8.08 10.70
N ALA A 137 -12.60 -8.02 9.50
CA ALA A 137 -11.49 -8.88 9.09
C ALA A 137 -10.10 -8.23 9.24
N ALA A 138 -10.02 -6.89 9.13
CA ALA A 138 -8.74 -6.20 9.07
C ALA A 138 -8.08 -6.07 10.46
N PRO A 139 -6.86 -6.60 10.64
CA PRO A 139 -6.16 -6.55 11.92
C PRO A 139 -5.45 -5.20 12.09
N VAL A 140 -6.20 -4.11 12.12
CA VAL A 140 -5.69 -2.73 12.16
C VAL A 140 -6.42 -1.88 13.18
N SER A 141 -5.77 -0.80 13.60
CA SER A 141 -6.36 0.17 14.56
C SER A 141 -7.26 1.20 13.88
N ARG A 142 -7.11 1.42 12.57
CA ARG A 142 -7.82 2.46 11.83
C ARG A 142 -8.24 1.99 10.46
N ILE A 143 -9.49 2.30 10.10
CA ILE A 143 -10.04 2.01 8.77
C ILE A 143 -10.60 3.31 8.18
N MET A 144 -10.09 3.71 7.02
CA MET A 144 -10.55 4.86 6.28
C MET A 144 -11.53 4.45 5.19
N VAL A 145 -12.74 4.97 5.24
CA VAL A 145 -13.76 4.70 4.23
C VAL A 145 -13.84 5.88 3.27
N ARG A 146 -13.50 5.66 2.01
CA ARG A 146 -13.52 6.66 0.92
C ARG A 146 -12.73 7.94 1.25
N GLN A 147 -11.59 7.78 1.90
CA GLN A 147 -10.71 8.88 2.29
C GLN A 147 -9.26 8.58 1.88
N PRO A 148 -8.46 9.60 1.50
CA PRO A 148 -7.04 9.42 1.25
C PRO A 148 -6.33 8.96 2.53
N GLN A 149 -5.81 7.74 2.53
CA GLN A 149 -5.23 7.11 3.71
C GLN A 149 -4.08 7.91 4.31
N SER A 150 -3.22 8.48 3.47
CA SER A 150 -2.07 9.28 3.92
C SER A 150 -2.45 10.53 4.73
N LYS A 151 -3.63 11.11 4.46
CA LYS A 151 -4.14 12.29 5.19
C LYS A 151 -5.09 11.89 6.32
N ALA A 152 -6.02 10.99 6.03
CA ALA A 152 -7.07 10.62 6.96
C ALA A 152 -6.56 9.84 8.18
N ASN A 153 -5.49 9.07 8.00
CA ASN A 153 -4.92 8.24 9.05
C ASN A 153 -4.40 9.04 10.27
N ALA A 154 -3.98 10.27 10.06
CA ALA A 154 -3.57 11.16 11.16
C ALA A 154 -4.74 11.74 11.98
N GLY A 155 -5.97 11.48 11.56
CA GLY A 155 -7.16 12.10 12.13
C GLY A 155 -7.39 13.52 11.60
N SER A 156 -8.61 14.02 11.75
CA SER A 156 -8.97 15.39 11.44
C SER A 156 -10.30 15.77 12.09
N ALA A 157 -10.60 17.06 12.14
CA ALA A 157 -11.90 17.56 12.65
C ALA A 157 -13.10 17.06 11.85
N THR A 158 -12.92 16.56 10.64
CA THR A 158 -14.01 16.17 9.72
C THR A 158 -14.17 14.67 9.51
N ASN A 159 -13.26 13.84 10.01
CA ASN A 159 -13.34 12.37 9.81
C ASN A 159 -13.66 11.58 11.08
N GLY A 160 -13.93 12.27 12.19
CA GLY A 160 -14.32 11.64 13.45
C GLY A 160 -13.19 10.90 14.18
N MET A 161 -11.97 10.95 13.66
CA MET A 161 -10.81 10.33 14.30
C MET A 161 -10.01 11.37 15.08
N PRO A 162 -9.52 11.04 16.28
CA PRO A 162 -8.63 11.95 17.01
C PRO A 162 -7.36 12.24 16.19
N MET A 163 -6.91 13.48 16.27
CA MET A 163 -5.64 13.87 15.63
C MET A 163 -4.48 13.25 16.40
N THR A 164 -3.74 12.39 15.73
CA THR A 164 -2.58 11.74 16.32
C THR A 164 -1.47 11.58 15.30
N SER A 165 -0.24 11.43 15.77
CA SER A 165 0.90 10.99 14.97
C SER A 165 1.33 9.63 15.48
N SER A 166 1.33 8.63 14.58
CA SER A 166 1.76 7.29 14.90
C SER A 166 2.62 6.72 13.78
N LEU A 167 3.76 6.19 14.15
CA LEU A 167 4.65 5.42 13.28
C LEU A 167 4.64 3.92 13.63
N GLY A 168 3.85 3.54 14.62
CA GLY A 168 3.78 2.17 15.09
C GLY A 168 2.70 1.34 14.45
N CYS A 169 2.76 0.03 14.66
CA CYS A 169 1.81 -0.95 14.13
C CYS A 169 0.53 -1.08 14.97
N GLY A 170 0.35 -0.30 16.02
CA GLY A 170 -0.81 -0.35 16.89
C GLY A 170 -0.90 -1.60 17.75
N THR A 171 -2.09 -1.86 18.27
CA THR A 171 -2.35 -2.94 19.22
C THR A 171 -2.00 -4.34 18.68
N TRP A 172 -2.27 -4.58 17.44
CA TRP A 172 -2.02 -5.86 16.77
C TRP A 172 -0.53 -6.14 16.55
N GLY A 173 0.28 -5.07 16.36
CA GLY A 173 1.72 -5.15 16.26
C GLY A 173 2.44 -4.93 17.60
N GLY A 174 1.70 -4.82 18.69
CA GLY A 174 2.26 -4.58 20.02
C GLY A 174 2.61 -3.13 20.32
N ASN A 175 2.30 -2.19 19.45
CA ASN A 175 2.53 -0.77 19.65
C ASN A 175 1.23 -0.02 19.95
N ILE A 176 1.29 0.92 20.85
CA ILE A 176 0.19 1.85 21.10
C ILE A 176 0.27 2.96 20.07
N VAL A 177 -0.85 3.21 19.40
CA VAL A 177 -0.93 4.18 18.30
C VAL A 177 -1.65 5.46 18.69
N SER A 178 -2.32 5.48 19.82
CA SER A 178 -3.02 6.65 20.33
C SER A 178 -3.16 6.58 21.83
N GLU A 179 -2.92 7.67 22.49
CA GLU A 179 -3.19 7.85 23.91
C GLU A 179 -4.66 8.11 24.25
N ASN A 180 -5.48 8.27 23.22
CA ASN A 180 -6.93 8.48 23.36
C ASN A 180 -7.74 7.18 23.22
N ILE A 181 -7.14 6.08 23.49
CA ILE A 181 -7.77 4.76 23.49
C ILE A 181 -8.33 4.48 24.89
#